data_20aa638399eb110085267a2d249821dd
#
_entry.id   20aa638399eb110085267a2d249821dd
#
_cell.length_a   1.000
_cell.length_b   1.000
_cell.length_c   1.000
_cell.angle_alpha   90.00
_cell.angle_beta   90.00
_cell.angle_gamma   90.00
#
_symmetry.space_group_name_H-M   'P 1'
#
loop_
_entity.id
_entity.type
_entity.pdbx_description
1 polymer ?
#
loop_
_entity_poly.entity_id
_entity_poly.type
_entity_poly.pdbx_seq_one_letter_code
_entity_poly.pdbx_strand_id
1 'polypeptide(L)'
;MRKPLSLILVLSSVAILASSAWLQSSAQPAKGQGAGGGAAALYTKHCAKCHLEDGKGLESLSPPNFTDAKWQSAHTNAALAKGIREGKETMPPFKDVLSAAQINALVKHIRGFKPKATKK
;
A
#
# COMPACT_ATOMS: atom_id res chain seq x y z
N MET A 1 -42.07 65.20 43.84
CA MET A 1 -42.28 63.87 44.42
C MET A 1 -42.72 62.93 43.30
N ARG A 2 -41.87 62.16 42.78
CA ARG A 2 -42.14 60.90 42.03
C ARG A 2 -40.91 60.42 41.44
N LYS A 3 -40.39 59.35 42.01
CA LYS A 3 -39.20 58.66 41.54
C LYS A 3 -39.56 57.93 40.25
N PRO A 4 -38.78 58.04 39.20
CA PRO A 4 -38.80 57.06 38.09
C PRO A 4 -37.99 55.84 38.46
N LEU A 5 -38.60 54.71 38.35
CA LEU A 5 -37.95 53.39 38.39
C LEU A 5 -36.88 53.32 37.38
N SER A 6 -35.64 53.16 37.87
CA SER A 6 -34.54 52.72 37.01
C SER A 6 -34.77 51.29 36.57
N LEU A 7 -35.18 51.16 35.34
CA LEU A 7 -35.23 49.89 34.65
C LEU A 7 -33.81 49.47 34.32
N ILE A 8 -33.23 48.65 35.16
CA ILE A 8 -31.93 48.04 34.88
C ILE A 8 -32.15 46.95 33.84
N LEU A 9 -31.88 47.32 32.61
CA LEU A 9 -31.78 46.38 31.50
C LEU A 9 -30.48 45.59 31.69
N VAL A 10 -30.61 44.43 32.31
CA VAL A 10 -29.53 43.43 32.32
C VAL A 10 -29.52 42.82 30.93
N LEU A 11 -28.64 43.37 30.11
CA LEU A 11 -28.29 42.75 28.84
C LEU A 11 -27.47 41.51 29.16
N SER A 12 -28.15 40.39 29.26
CA SER A 12 -27.50 39.10 29.27
C SER A 12 -26.84 38.85 27.90
N SER A 13 -25.56 39.19 27.83
CA SER A 13 -24.76 38.81 26.70
C SER A 13 -24.55 37.28 26.74
N VAL A 14 -25.43 36.58 26.07
CA VAL A 14 -25.20 35.18 25.77
C VAL A 14 -24.08 35.14 24.72
N ALA A 15 -22.86 34.96 25.21
CA ALA A 15 -21.75 34.63 24.36
C ALA A 15 -21.96 33.19 23.86
N ILE A 16 -22.56 33.09 22.69
CA ILE A 16 -22.59 31.83 21.95
C ILE A 16 -21.16 31.55 21.51
N LEU A 17 -20.40 30.80 22.33
CA LEU A 17 -19.17 30.18 21.92
C LEU A 17 -19.55 29.16 20.84
N ALA A 18 -19.55 29.61 19.59
CA ALA A 18 -19.51 28.71 18.45
C ALA A 18 -18.21 27.94 18.54
N SER A 19 -18.25 26.82 19.24
CA SER A 19 -17.20 25.81 19.17
C SER A 19 -17.21 25.27 17.74
N SER A 20 -16.45 25.91 16.87
CA SER A 20 -16.09 25.37 15.58
C SER A 20 -15.22 24.14 15.85
N ALA A 21 -15.91 23.01 16.06
CA ALA A 21 -15.26 21.72 15.98
C ALA A 21 -14.73 21.58 14.57
N TRP A 22 -13.48 21.98 14.39
CA TRP A 22 -12.71 21.61 13.24
C TRP A 22 -12.63 20.10 13.28
N LEU A 23 -13.48 19.44 12.50
CA LEU A 23 -13.23 18.07 12.11
C LEU A 23 -11.91 18.11 11.31
N GLN A 24 -10.82 18.01 12.04
CA GLN A 24 -9.57 17.60 11.47
C GLN A 24 -9.80 16.15 11.08
N SER A 25 -10.26 15.98 9.86
CA SER A 25 -10.11 14.74 9.14
C SER A 25 -8.61 14.55 9.00
N SER A 26 -8.01 13.94 10.00
CA SER A 26 -6.69 13.36 9.90
C SER A 26 -6.85 12.23 8.88
N ALA A 27 -6.73 12.57 7.61
CA ALA A 27 -6.40 11.60 6.61
C ALA A 27 -5.01 11.07 6.98
N GLN A 28 -4.99 10.12 7.92
CA GLN A 28 -3.84 9.28 8.07
C GLN A 28 -3.58 8.67 6.70
N PRO A 29 -2.35 8.82 6.15
CA PRO A 29 -2.00 8.04 4.99
C PRO A 29 -2.23 6.60 5.40
N ALA A 30 -3.20 5.97 4.81
CA ALA A 30 -3.45 4.56 4.99
C ALA A 30 -2.13 3.85 4.74
N LYS A 31 -1.49 3.39 5.81
CA LYS A 31 -0.42 2.40 5.70
C LYS A 31 -1.01 1.30 4.84
N GLY A 32 -0.51 1.18 3.62
CA GLY A 32 -1.00 0.37 2.51
C GLY A 32 -1.61 -0.96 2.89
N GLN A 33 -2.81 -0.92 3.42
CA GLN A 33 -3.71 -2.06 3.42
C GLN A 33 -4.59 -1.90 2.18
N GLY A 34 -3.95 -2.13 1.03
CA GLY A 34 -4.71 -2.40 -0.17
C GLY A 34 -5.63 -3.59 0.14
N ALA A 35 -6.92 -3.41 -0.10
CA ALA A 35 -7.93 -4.44 0.00
C ALA A 35 -7.40 -5.73 -0.64
N GLY A 36 -7.16 -6.76 0.17
CA GLY A 36 -6.79 -8.07 -0.33
C GLY A 36 -5.46 -8.66 0.14
N GLY A 37 -4.98 -8.33 1.34
CA GLY A 37 -3.77 -8.93 1.90
C GLY A 37 -2.47 -8.20 1.51
N GLY A 38 -1.47 -8.28 2.39
CA GLY A 38 -0.15 -7.72 2.11
C GLY A 38 0.53 -8.40 0.91
N ALA A 39 1.62 -7.81 0.41
CA ALA A 39 2.35 -8.33 -0.76
C ALA A 39 2.74 -9.81 -0.64
N ALA A 40 3.07 -10.28 0.57
CA ALA A 40 3.35 -11.68 0.82
C ALA A 40 2.14 -12.57 0.56
N ALA A 41 0.96 -12.20 1.05
CA ALA A 41 -0.28 -12.96 0.83
C ALA A 41 -0.68 -12.97 -0.66
N LEU A 42 -0.49 -11.85 -1.36
CA LEU A 42 -0.71 -11.80 -2.81
C LEU A 42 0.28 -12.71 -3.56
N TYR A 43 1.54 -12.73 -3.12
CA TYR A 43 2.56 -13.61 -3.69
C TYR A 43 2.21 -15.07 -3.50
N THR A 44 1.90 -15.49 -2.28
CA THR A 44 1.46 -16.85 -1.96
C THR A 44 0.26 -17.27 -2.82
N LYS A 45 -0.73 -16.38 -2.93
CA LYS A 45 -1.97 -16.66 -3.67
C LYS A 45 -1.77 -16.79 -5.18
N HIS A 46 -0.96 -15.94 -5.77
CA HIS A 46 -0.90 -15.77 -7.23
C HIS A 46 0.42 -16.22 -7.87
N CYS A 47 1.51 -16.25 -7.12
CA CYS A 47 2.86 -16.43 -7.66
C CYS A 47 3.54 -17.71 -7.17
N ALA A 48 3.37 -18.07 -5.91
CA ALA A 48 4.12 -19.15 -5.27
C ALA A 48 3.88 -20.52 -5.89
N LYS A 49 2.75 -20.72 -6.57
CA LYS A 49 2.46 -21.98 -7.28
C LYS A 49 3.55 -22.33 -8.31
N CYS A 50 4.13 -21.33 -8.97
CA CYS A 50 5.17 -21.49 -9.98
C CYS A 50 6.54 -21.00 -9.51
N HIS A 51 6.56 -19.92 -8.70
CA HIS A 51 7.79 -19.28 -8.24
C HIS A 51 8.27 -19.78 -6.87
N LEU A 52 7.51 -20.64 -6.21
CA LEU A 52 7.70 -21.13 -4.85
C LEU A 52 7.76 -20.01 -3.79
N GLU A 53 7.53 -20.37 -2.54
CA GLU A 53 7.55 -19.40 -1.43
C GLU A 53 8.94 -18.79 -1.17
N ASP A 54 9.99 -19.49 -1.55
CA ASP A 54 11.37 -19.02 -1.43
C ASP A 54 11.90 -18.27 -2.66
N GLY A 55 11.07 -18.11 -3.69
CA GLY A 55 11.40 -17.37 -4.91
C GLY A 55 12.39 -18.07 -5.84
N LYS A 56 12.75 -19.32 -5.60
CA LYS A 56 13.70 -20.05 -6.47
C LYS A 56 13.04 -20.53 -7.76
N GLY A 57 11.74 -20.76 -7.73
CA GLY A 57 10.99 -21.24 -8.86
C GLY A 57 10.94 -22.76 -8.97
N LEU A 58 9.81 -23.23 -9.50
CA LEU A 58 9.60 -24.65 -9.73
C LEU A 58 10.40 -25.12 -10.95
N GLU A 59 11.35 -26.03 -10.74
CA GLU A 59 12.29 -26.48 -11.76
C GLU A 59 11.63 -26.92 -13.08
N SER A 60 10.52 -27.64 -12.98
CA SER A 60 9.77 -28.14 -14.15
C SER A 60 9.21 -27.05 -15.05
N LEU A 61 9.02 -25.83 -14.53
CA LEU A 61 8.53 -24.67 -15.28
C LEU A 61 9.62 -23.67 -15.63
N SER A 62 10.81 -23.86 -15.08
CA SER A 62 11.99 -22.99 -15.29
C SER A 62 11.72 -21.49 -15.17
N PRO A 63 10.93 -21.02 -14.18
CA PRO A 63 10.76 -19.60 -13.98
C PRO A 63 12.05 -18.98 -13.47
N PRO A 64 12.22 -17.66 -13.57
CA PRO A 64 13.41 -17.00 -13.05
C PRO A 64 13.55 -17.23 -11.54
N ASN A 65 14.79 -17.45 -11.11
CA ASN A 65 15.14 -17.53 -9.71
C ASN A 65 15.30 -16.12 -9.13
N PHE A 66 14.37 -15.71 -8.28
CA PHE A 66 14.37 -14.37 -7.67
C PHE A 66 15.47 -14.19 -6.62
N THR A 67 16.11 -15.28 -6.16
CA THR A 67 17.24 -15.19 -5.23
C THR A 67 18.55 -14.92 -5.94
N ASP A 68 18.60 -15.01 -7.27
CA ASP A 68 19.80 -14.75 -8.05
C ASP A 68 20.10 -13.26 -8.13
N ALA A 69 21.26 -12.85 -7.61
CA ALA A 69 21.67 -11.45 -7.60
C ALA A 69 21.93 -10.89 -9.01
N LYS A 70 22.39 -11.70 -9.95
CA LYS A 70 22.61 -11.28 -11.35
C LYS A 70 21.27 -11.03 -12.03
N TRP A 71 20.32 -11.94 -11.86
CA TRP A 71 18.98 -11.77 -12.38
C TRP A 71 18.31 -10.51 -11.79
N GLN A 72 18.42 -10.30 -10.49
CA GLN A 72 17.87 -9.13 -9.81
C GLN A 72 18.43 -7.81 -10.37
N SER A 73 19.73 -7.76 -10.66
CA SER A 73 20.38 -6.56 -11.19
C SER A 73 20.08 -6.31 -12.68
N ALA A 74 19.84 -7.37 -13.44
CA ALA A 74 19.54 -7.29 -14.87
C ALA A 74 18.12 -6.80 -15.18
N HIS A 75 17.20 -6.82 -14.19
CA HIS A 75 15.79 -6.46 -14.39
C HIS A 75 15.43 -5.21 -13.58
N THR A 76 14.87 -4.20 -14.23
CA THR A 76 14.36 -3.00 -13.56
C THR A 76 13.01 -3.27 -12.87
N ASN A 77 12.63 -2.44 -11.91
CA ASN A 77 11.30 -2.54 -11.28
C ASN A 77 10.18 -2.37 -12.31
N ALA A 78 10.38 -1.49 -13.29
CA ALA A 78 9.41 -1.30 -14.37
C ALA A 78 9.26 -2.55 -15.25
N ALA A 79 10.35 -3.23 -15.55
CA ALA A 79 10.33 -4.49 -16.30
C ALA A 79 9.61 -5.60 -15.53
N LEU A 80 9.84 -5.70 -14.21
CA LEU A 80 9.13 -6.66 -13.35
C LEU A 80 7.63 -6.36 -13.29
N ALA A 81 7.26 -5.09 -13.07
CA ALA A 81 5.87 -4.68 -13.06
C ALA A 81 5.17 -4.95 -14.39
N LYS A 82 5.85 -4.69 -15.51
CA LYS A 82 5.35 -5.00 -16.85
C LYS A 82 5.14 -6.51 -17.02
N GLY A 83 6.11 -7.34 -16.63
CA GLY A 83 6.01 -8.80 -16.72
C GLY A 83 4.83 -9.36 -15.92
N ILE A 84 4.60 -8.85 -14.71
CA ILE A 84 3.44 -9.25 -13.90
C ILE A 84 2.13 -8.80 -14.58
N ARG A 85 2.07 -7.58 -15.06
CA ARG A 85 0.88 -7.02 -15.66
C ARG A 85 0.47 -7.73 -16.95
N GLU A 86 1.42 -7.96 -17.82
CA GLU A 86 1.19 -8.47 -19.20
C GLU A 86 1.36 -9.98 -19.31
N GLY A 87 1.99 -10.61 -18.33
CA GLY A 87 2.39 -12.00 -18.42
C GLY A 87 3.60 -12.21 -19.35
N LYS A 88 4.12 -13.41 -19.37
CA LYS A 88 5.21 -13.80 -20.26
C LYS A 88 5.23 -15.31 -20.40
N GLU A 89 5.25 -15.80 -21.64
CA GLU A 89 5.27 -17.24 -21.95
C GLU A 89 4.16 -18.00 -21.20
N THR A 90 4.51 -18.84 -20.24
CA THR A 90 3.56 -19.61 -19.41
C THR A 90 2.97 -18.83 -18.25
N MET A 91 3.55 -17.65 -17.92
CA MET A 91 3.05 -16.78 -16.86
C MET A 91 1.85 -15.98 -17.33
N PRO A 92 0.66 -16.13 -16.71
CA PRO A 92 -0.52 -15.40 -17.10
C PRO A 92 -0.43 -13.90 -16.81
N PRO A 93 -1.17 -13.04 -17.53
CA PRO A 93 -1.27 -11.62 -17.23
C PRO A 93 -2.13 -11.38 -15.97
N PHE A 94 -1.71 -10.44 -15.13
CA PHE A 94 -2.42 -10.09 -13.90
C PHE A 94 -3.05 -8.69 -13.91
N LYS A 95 -3.01 -7.97 -15.04
CA LYS A 95 -3.54 -6.60 -15.16
C LYS A 95 -5.03 -6.46 -14.80
N ASP A 96 -5.81 -7.52 -15.01
CA ASP A 96 -7.25 -7.54 -14.76
C ASP A 96 -7.58 -8.15 -13.38
N VAL A 97 -6.57 -8.68 -12.68
CA VAL A 97 -6.70 -9.33 -11.37
C VAL A 97 -6.11 -8.49 -10.24
N LEU A 98 -5.03 -7.78 -10.53
CA LEU A 98 -4.26 -6.99 -9.55
C LEU A 98 -4.24 -5.52 -9.96
N SER A 99 -4.42 -4.64 -8.97
CA SER A 99 -4.23 -3.20 -9.17
C SER A 99 -2.76 -2.85 -9.39
N ALA A 100 -2.49 -1.68 -9.96
CA ALA A 100 -1.13 -1.17 -10.11
C ALA A 100 -0.37 -1.09 -8.78
N ALA A 101 -1.05 -0.70 -7.69
CA ALA A 101 -0.47 -0.66 -6.36
C ALA A 101 -0.09 -2.06 -5.85
N GLN A 102 -0.92 -3.07 -6.10
CA GLN A 102 -0.65 -4.47 -5.74
C GLN A 102 0.53 -5.03 -6.56
N ILE A 103 0.59 -4.72 -7.85
CA ILE A 103 1.72 -5.11 -8.71
C ILE A 103 3.03 -4.48 -8.20
N ASN A 104 3.02 -3.19 -7.85
CA ASN A 104 4.20 -2.53 -7.28
C ASN A 104 4.61 -3.11 -5.92
N ALA A 105 3.64 -3.51 -5.09
CA ALA A 105 3.92 -4.18 -3.83
C ALA A 105 4.55 -5.57 -4.05
N LEU A 106 4.09 -6.32 -5.05
CA LEU A 106 4.69 -7.59 -5.46
C LEU A 106 6.12 -7.41 -5.98
N VAL A 107 6.39 -6.36 -6.76
CA VAL A 107 7.76 -6.04 -7.20
C VAL A 107 8.68 -5.83 -6.00
N LYS A 108 8.26 -5.10 -4.99
CA LYS A 108 9.03 -4.93 -3.75
C LYS A 108 9.25 -6.26 -3.02
N HIS A 109 8.24 -7.11 -2.97
CA HIS A 109 8.34 -8.44 -2.37
C HIS A 109 9.37 -9.30 -3.11
N ILE A 110 9.33 -9.33 -4.45
CA ILE A 110 10.30 -10.03 -5.30
C ILE A 110 11.72 -9.52 -5.06
N ARG A 111 11.91 -8.21 -4.88
CA ARG A 111 13.20 -7.63 -4.52
C ARG A 111 13.71 -8.09 -3.16
N GLY A 112 12.82 -8.46 -2.26
CA GLY A 112 13.16 -9.00 -0.95
C GLY A 112 13.82 -10.37 -0.98
N PHE A 113 13.68 -11.14 -2.05
CA PHE A 113 14.37 -12.43 -2.21
C PHE A 113 15.86 -12.31 -2.51
N LYS A 114 16.33 -11.13 -2.94
CA LYS A 114 17.76 -10.89 -3.16
C LYS A 114 18.54 -11.24 -1.90
N PRO A 115 19.64 -12.02 -2.01
CA PRO A 115 20.51 -12.30 -0.88
C PRO A 115 20.93 -10.98 -0.21
N LYS A 116 20.72 -10.86 1.09
CA LYS A 116 21.23 -9.72 1.84
C LYS A 116 22.75 -9.76 1.73
N ALA A 117 23.34 -8.65 1.26
CA ALA A 117 24.80 -8.52 1.28
C ALA A 117 25.27 -8.75 2.72
N THR A 118 25.98 -9.85 2.94
CA THR A 118 26.66 -10.08 4.21
C THR A 118 27.72 -9.00 4.34
N LYS A 119 27.49 -8.03 5.23
CA LYS A 119 28.57 -7.13 5.64
C LYS A 119 29.66 -8.01 6.26
N LYS A 120 30.76 -8.14 5.54
CA LYS A 120 31.98 -8.64 6.15
C LYS A 120 32.49 -7.64 7.18
#